data_78a1ae74e61763a5e0b59ac2cae2dba2
#
_entry.id   78a1ae74e61763a5e0b59ac2cae2dba2
#
_cell.length_a   1.000
_cell.length_b   1.000
_cell.length_c   1.000
_cell.angle_alpha   90.00
_cell.angle_beta   90.00
_cell.angle_gamma   90.00
#
_symmetry.space_group_name_H-M   'P 1'
#
loop_
_entity.id
_entity.type
_entity.pdbx_description
1 polymer ?
#
loop_
_entity_poly.entity_id
_entity_poly.type
_entity_poly.pdbx_seq_one_letter_code
_entity_poly.pdbx_strand_id
1 'polypeptide(L)'
;YEKGLVYRKESYVNWDPIDQTVLANEQVIDGKGWRSGAMVERKKLNQWFFNISKFSQELLDGLDDLKQWPNKVKIMQKNWIGKSFGCEITFRTEGDLPVKEIKCFTTRPDTLFGFSFLALSVDHEISKHFAKDKKFLKFKKECSKTGTTEEAIAIGEKIGFKTNLMAINPLNPNQ
;
A
#
# COMPACT_ATOMS: atom_id res chain seq x y z
N TYR A 1 14.95 17.06 11.31
CA TYR A 1 15.04 15.79 12.03
C TYR A 1 14.66 15.98 13.50
N GLU A 2 15.34 16.88 14.22
CA GLU A 2 15.11 17.13 15.66
C GLU A 2 13.67 17.48 16.01
N LYS A 3 12.95 18.16 15.12
CA LYS A 3 11.52 18.51 15.28
C LYS A 3 10.57 17.36 14.92
N GLY A 4 11.07 16.17 14.58
CA GLY A 4 10.25 15.01 14.17
C GLY A 4 9.52 15.18 12.85
N LEU A 5 10.00 16.10 11.98
CA LEU A 5 9.38 16.34 10.67
C LEU A 5 9.96 15.48 9.57
N VAL A 6 11.08 14.82 9.83
CA VAL A 6 11.80 13.95 8.90
C VAL A 6 12.22 12.68 9.61
N TYR A 7 12.05 11.54 8.94
CA TYR A 7 12.46 10.23 9.46
C TYR A 7 13.07 9.37 8.36
N ARG A 8 13.79 8.33 8.76
CA ARG A 8 14.34 7.33 7.83
C ARG A 8 13.55 6.02 7.94
N LYS A 9 13.27 5.44 6.80
CA LYS A 9 12.57 4.16 6.71
C LYS A 9 13.03 3.41 5.46
N GLU A 10 13.10 2.08 5.57
CA GLU A 10 13.18 1.23 4.39
C GLU A 10 11.86 1.23 3.62
N SER A 11 11.96 1.51 2.32
CA SER A 11 10.80 1.48 1.43
C SER A 11 11.21 0.95 0.06
N TYR A 12 10.24 0.38 -0.65
CA TYR A 12 10.44 0.01 -2.05
C TYR A 12 10.43 1.26 -2.91
N VAL A 13 11.40 1.33 -3.82
CA VAL A 13 11.56 2.39 -4.79
C VAL A 13 11.67 1.80 -6.19
N ASN A 14 11.33 2.60 -7.19
CA ASN A 14 11.60 2.27 -8.57
C ASN A 14 13.09 2.54 -8.85
N TRP A 15 13.85 1.50 -9.15
CA TRP A 15 15.28 1.57 -9.39
C TRP A 15 15.59 1.37 -10.86
N ASP A 16 16.32 2.31 -11.43
CA ASP A 16 16.87 2.17 -12.78
C ASP A 16 18.28 1.55 -12.68
N PRO A 17 18.49 0.33 -13.19
CA PRO A 17 19.77 -0.36 -13.07
C PRO A 17 20.85 0.21 -13.98
N ILE A 18 20.48 0.91 -15.07
CA ILE A 18 21.43 1.54 -16.00
C ILE A 18 21.87 2.91 -15.45
N ASP A 19 20.90 3.77 -15.14
CA ASP A 19 21.18 5.10 -14.61
C ASP A 19 21.58 5.07 -13.12
N GLN A 20 21.45 3.92 -12.45
CA GLN A 20 21.75 3.69 -11.04
C GLN A 20 21.09 4.74 -10.12
N THR A 21 19.82 5.03 -10.38
CA THR A 21 19.06 6.06 -9.66
C THR A 21 17.65 5.60 -9.32
N VAL A 22 17.05 6.28 -8.33
CA VAL A 22 15.65 6.11 -7.98
C VAL A 22 14.80 6.97 -8.91
N LEU A 23 13.71 6.38 -9.42
CA LEU A 23 12.75 7.06 -10.29
C LEU A 23 11.44 7.33 -9.54
N ALA A 24 10.87 8.51 -9.74
CA ALA A 24 9.49 8.79 -9.38
C ALA A 24 8.52 7.96 -10.26
N ASN A 25 7.28 7.80 -9.82
CA ASN A 25 6.30 7.01 -10.58
C ASN A 25 6.08 7.57 -11.99
N GLU A 26 6.07 8.90 -12.14
CA GLU A 26 5.90 9.61 -13.41
C GLU A 26 7.07 9.40 -14.37
N GLN A 27 8.20 8.94 -13.87
CA GLN A 27 9.41 8.65 -14.64
C GLN A 27 9.47 7.19 -15.10
N VAL A 28 8.45 6.40 -14.78
CA VAL A 28 8.32 5.01 -15.21
C VAL A 28 7.21 4.92 -16.25
N ILE A 29 7.58 4.63 -17.50
CA ILE A 29 6.66 4.51 -18.64
C ILE A 29 6.70 3.06 -19.12
N ASP A 30 5.56 2.38 -19.13
CA ASP A 30 5.44 0.97 -19.52
C ASP A 30 6.45 0.04 -18.81
N GLY A 31 6.70 0.32 -17.52
CA GLY A 31 7.66 -0.46 -16.70
C GLY A 31 9.12 -0.16 -16.98
N LYS A 32 9.41 0.86 -17.78
CA LYS A 32 10.77 1.27 -18.17
C LYS A 32 11.10 2.67 -17.65
N GLY A 33 12.37 2.90 -17.35
CA GLY A 33 12.87 4.22 -17.04
C GLY A 33 12.73 5.16 -18.25
N TRP A 34 12.17 6.34 -18.02
CA TRP A 34 11.86 7.32 -19.08
C TRP A 34 13.06 7.77 -19.89
N ARG A 35 14.26 7.73 -19.30
CA ARG A 35 15.51 8.17 -19.91
C ARG A 35 16.35 7.00 -20.45
N SER A 36 16.57 5.98 -19.61
CA SER A 36 17.43 4.85 -19.97
C SER A 36 16.75 3.82 -20.86
N GLY A 37 15.41 3.73 -20.79
CA GLY A 37 14.63 2.66 -21.40
C GLY A 37 14.81 1.29 -20.72
N ALA A 38 15.58 1.22 -19.62
CA ALA A 38 15.79 0.00 -18.86
C ALA A 38 14.51 -0.44 -18.13
N MET A 39 14.31 -1.74 -17.98
CA MET A 39 13.27 -2.29 -17.12
C MET A 39 13.55 -1.86 -15.68
N VAL A 40 12.57 -1.20 -15.08
CA VAL A 40 12.66 -0.71 -13.70
C VAL A 40 12.55 -1.88 -12.72
N GLU A 41 13.42 -1.87 -11.72
CA GLU A 41 13.44 -2.86 -10.65
C GLU A 41 12.84 -2.28 -9.38
N ARG A 42 12.08 -3.09 -8.63
CA ARG A 42 11.67 -2.72 -7.28
C ARG A 42 12.79 -3.04 -6.30
N LYS A 43 13.44 -2.02 -5.78
CA LYS A 43 14.56 -2.15 -4.83
C LYS A 43 14.18 -1.58 -3.48
N LYS A 44 14.54 -2.29 -2.41
CA LYS A 44 14.32 -1.84 -1.04
C LYS A 44 15.51 -1.01 -0.59
N LEU A 45 15.29 0.27 -0.35
CA LEU A 45 16.32 1.22 0.07
C LEU A 45 15.89 1.98 1.33
N ASN A 46 16.88 2.35 2.14
CA ASN A 46 16.68 3.20 3.29
C ASN A 46 16.64 4.67 2.85
N GLN A 47 15.46 5.27 2.89
CA GLN A 47 15.18 6.61 2.38
C GLN A 47 14.75 7.57 3.48
N TRP A 48 14.91 8.86 3.21
CA TRP A 48 14.37 9.93 4.03
C TRP A 48 12.95 10.25 3.62
N PHE A 49 12.08 10.45 4.60
CA PHE A 49 10.68 10.82 4.40
C PHE A 49 10.34 12.07 5.21
N PHE A 50 9.57 12.96 4.62
CA PHE A 50 8.89 14.02 5.35
C PHE A 50 7.63 13.46 6.01
N ASN A 51 7.41 13.81 7.28
CA ASN A 51 6.22 13.40 8.02
C ASN A 51 5.03 14.34 7.70
N ILE A 52 4.65 14.41 6.43
CA ILE A 52 3.62 15.33 5.94
C ILE A 52 2.22 15.00 6.48
N SER A 53 1.93 13.72 6.73
CA SER A 53 0.64 13.29 7.26
C SER A 53 0.33 13.85 8.66
N LYS A 54 1.35 14.26 9.40
CA LYS A 54 1.18 14.98 10.68
C LYS A 54 0.38 16.28 10.53
N PHE A 55 0.44 16.90 9.37
CA PHE A 55 -0.20 18.20 9.07
C PHE A 55 -1.53 18.05 8.32
N SER A 56 -2.00 16.82 8.06
CA SER A 56 -3.18 16.59 7.22
C SER A 56 -4.43 17.29 7.75
N GLN A 57 -4.67 17.29 9.06
CA GLN A 57 -5.82 17.97 9.65
C GLN A 57 -5.68 19.50 9.56
N GLU A 58 -4.50 20.04 9.87
CA GLU A 58 -4.22 21.47 9.78
C GLU A 58 -4.37 21.99 8.34
N LEU A 59 -3.88 21.22 7.36
CA LEU A 59 -4.04 21.56 5.95
C LEU A 59 -5.51 21.52 5.52
N LEU A 60 -6.28 20.56 6.01
CA LEU A 60 -7.71 20.46 5.70
C LEU A 60 -8.49 21.65 6.26
N ASP A 61 -8.26 21.98 7.52
CA ASP A 61 -8.92 23.10 8.20
C ASP A 61 -8.52 24.45 7.56
N GLY A 62 -7.25 24.60 7.19
CA GLY A 62 -6.72 25.79 6.52
C GLY A 62 -7.33 26.09 5.14
N LEU A 63 -7.98 25.09 4.48
CA LEU A 63 -8.68 25.34 3.22
C LEU A 63 -9.83 26.34 3.36
N ASP A 64 -10.43 26.42 4.54
CA ASP A 64 -11.56 27.34 4.79
C ASP A 64 -11.09 28.79 4.88
N ASP A 65 -9.84 29.03 5.24
CA ASP A 65 -9.23 30.36 5.31
C ASP A 65 -8.80 30.91 3.94
N LEU A 66 -8.68 30.06 2.94
CA LEU A 66 -8.28 30.42 1.57
C LEU A 66 -9.45 31.05 0.79
N LYS A 67 -9.94 32.21 1.23
CA LYS A 67 -11.17 32.86 0.70
C LYS A 67 -11.08 33.22 -0.78
N GLN A 68 -9.88 33.49 -1.30
CA GLN A 68 -9.66 33.87 -2.69
C GLN A 68 -9.43 32.67 -3.64
N TRP A 69 -9.34 31.45 -3.09
CA TRP A 69 -9.18 30.27 -3.92
C TRP A 69 -10.49 29.83 -4.57
N PRO A 70 -10.48 29.43 -5.85
CA PRO A 70 -11.65 28.87 -6.50
C PRO A 70 -12.17 27.64 -5.75
N ASN A 71 -13.48 27.52 -5.57
CA ASN A 71 -14.09 26.38 -4.87
C ASN A 71 -13.70 25.03 -5.47
N LYS A 72 -13.57 24.93 -6.80
CA LYS A 72 -13.12 23.72 -7.48
C LYS A 72 -11.76 23.25 -6.97
N VAL A 73 -10.82 24.17 -6.78
CA VAL A 73 -9.48 23.86 -6.29
C VAL A 73 -9.53 23.41 -4.83
N LYS A 74 -10.31 24.07 -3.99
CA LYS A 74 -10.52 23.63 -2.58
C LYS A 74 -11.07 22.23 -2.50
N ILE A 75 -12.07 21.90 -3.31
CA ILE A 75 -12.65 20.54 -3.36
C ILE A 75 -11.60 19.51 -3.81
N MET A 76 -10.79 19.83 -4.82
CA MET A 76 -9.70 18.95 -5.26
C MET A 76 -8.70 18.69 -4.13
N GLN A 77 -8.28 19.72 -3.38
CA GLN A 77 -7.37 19.58 -2.25
C GLN A 77 -7.99 18.76 -1.12
N LYS A 78 -9.26 19.02 -0.77
CA LYS A 78 -10.01 18.27 0.23
C LYS A 78 -10.09 16.78 -0.11
N ASN A 79 -10.41 16.47 -1.37
CA ASN A 79 -10.48 15.09 -1.86
C ASN A 79 -9.10 14.42 -1.87
N TRP A 80 -8.04 15.17 -2.19
CA TRP A 80 -6.67 14.67 -2.14
C TRP A 80 -6.21 14.34 -0.72
N ILE A 81 -6.52 15.19 0.27
CA ILE A 81 -6.24 14.92 1.68
C ILE A 81 -7.03 13.70 2.16
N GLY A 82 -8.27 13.55 1.70
CA GLY A 82 -9.05 12.33 1.80
C GLY A 82 -9.33 11.87 3.23
N LYS A 83 -9.69 12.79 4.14
CA LYS A 83 -10.06 12.39 5.51
C LYS A 83 -11.21 11.39 5.50
N SER A 84 -10.98 10.24 6.09
CA SER A 84 -11.97 9.16 6.21
C SER A 84 -12.10 8.72 7.67
N PHE A 85 -13.24 8.12 8.00
CA PHE A 85 -13.51 7.50 9.29
C PHE A 85 -13.76 6.01 9.08
N GLY A 86 -13.26 5.21 10.00
CA GLY A 86 -13.42 3.77 9.93
C GLY A 86 -12.97 3.08 11.20
N CYS A 87 -12.90 1.75 11.14
CA CYS A 87 -12.49 0.90 12.25
C CYS A 87 -11.26 0.09 11.89
N GLU A 88 -10.35 -0.06 12.84
CA GLU A 88 -9.31 -1.08 12.77
C GLU A 88 -9.86 -2.39 13.34
N ILE A 89 -9.68 -3.47 12.62
CA ILE A 89 -10.15 -4.78 12.98
C ILE A 89 -8.94 -5.71 13.04
N THR A 90 -8.84 -6.48 14.12
CA THR A 90 -7.78 -7.45 14.34
C THR A 90 -8.30 -8.86 14.14
N PHE A 91 -7.72 -9.58 13.20
CA PHE A 91 -7.98 -11.00 12.94
C PHE A 91 -6.83 -11.83 13.52
N ARG A 92 -7.16 -12.83 14.33
CA ARG A 92 -6.16 -13.79 14.80
C ARG A 92 -5.93 -14.84 13.73
N THR A 93 -4.69 -15.22 13.53
CA THR A 93 -4.33 -16.31 12.60
C THR A 93 -4.33 -17.66 13.33
N GLU A 94 -4.75 -18.73 12.65
CA GLU A 94 -4.62 -20.07 13.15
C GLU A 94 -3.27 -20.69 12.81
N GLY A 95 -2.82 -21.60 13.67
CA GLY A 95 -1.59 -22.36 13.47
C GLY A 95 -0.32 -21.62 13.87
N ASP A 96 0.83 -22.25 13.55
CA ASP A 96 2.14 -21.70 13.85
C ASP A 96 2.66 -20.82 12.70
N LEU A 97 2.15 -19.59 12.65
CA LEU A 97 2.51 -18.61 11.65
C LEU A 97 3.44 -17.53 12.26
N PRO A 98 4.28 -16.90 11.44
CA PRO A 98 5.17 -15.83 11.90
C PRO A 98 4.41 -14.59 12.38
N VAL A 99 3.18 -14.42 11.95
CA VAL A 99 2.29 -13.33 12.33
C VAL A 99 1.05 -13.91 13.00
N LYS A 100 0.80 -13.54 14.25
CA LYS A 100 -0.34 -14.05 15.04
C LYS A 100 -1.60 -13.21 14.87
N GLU A 101 -1.46 -11.98 14.40
CA GLU A 101 -2.56 -11.04 14.21
C GLU A 101 -2.40 -10.27 12.90
N ILE A 102 -3.51 -10.09 12.20
CA ILE A 102 -3.62 -9.27 10.99
C ILE A 102 -4.56 -8.11 11.30
N LYS A 103 -4.06 -6.89 11.15
CA LYS A 103 -4.85 -5.68 11.32
C LYS A 103 -5.30 -5.15 9.98
N CYS A 104 -6.59 -4.91 9.86
CA CYS A 104 -7.22 -4.34 8.67
C CYS A 104 -7.99 -3.09 9.04
N PHE A 105 -7.83 -2.02 8.27
CA PHE A 105 -8.67 -0.83 8.38
C PHE A 105 -9.80 -0.91 7.37
N THR A 106 -11.03 -0.57 7.80
CA THR A 106 -12.18 -0.50 6.89
C THR A 106 -13.01 0.76 7.18
N THR A 107 -13.49 1.39 6.13
CA THR A 107 -14.51 2.46 6.20
C THR A 107 -15.94 1.89 6.20
N ARG A 108 -16.09 0.58 6.00
CA ARG A 108 -17.37 -0.14 5.93
C ARG A 108 -17.39 -1.30 6.93
N PRO A 109 -17.41 -1.02 8.25
CA PRO A 109 -17.47 -2.07 9.28
C PRO A 109 -18.75 -2.90 9.22
N ASP A 110 -19.82 -2.36 8.65
CA ASP A 110 -21.10 -3.04 8.40
C ASP A 110 -20.97 -4.27 7.48
N THR A 111 -19.96 -4.31 6.61
CA THR A 111 -19.72 -5.44 5.69
C THR A 111 -19.02 -6.63 6.37
N LEU A 112 -18.61 -6.49 7.62
CA LEU A 112 -17.83 -7.49 8.33
C LEU A 112 -18.58 -8.81 8.55
N PHE A 113 -19.91 -8.74 8.61
CA PHE A 113 -20.77 -9.91 8.79
C PHE A 113 -20.85 -10.82 7.56
N GLY A 114 -20.50 -10.32 6.37
CA GLY A 114 -20.64 -11.02 5.11
C GLY A 114 -19.34 -11.29 4.37
N PHE A 115 -18.17 -11.04 4.97
CA PHE A 115 -16.91 -11.33 4.29
C PHE A 115 -16.54 -12.81 4.36
N SER A 116 -15.80 -13.29 3.36
CA SER A 116 -15.46 -14.71 3.21
C SER A 116 -13.95 -14.98 3.23
N PHE A 117 -13.12 -13.96 3.02
CA PHE A 117 -11.68 -14.13 2.98
C PHE A 117 -10.95 -12.80 3.28
N LEU A 118 -9.69 -12.92 3.71
CA LEU A 118 -8.75 -11.81 3.80
C LEU A 118 -7.79 -11.85 2.62
N ALA A 119 -7.61 -10.72 1.96
CA ALA A 119 -6.60 -10.55 0.92
C ALA A 119 -5.40 -9.76 1.47
N LEU A 120 -4.20 -10.29 1.28
CA LEU A 120 -2.97 -9.68 1.75
C LEU A 120 -2.03 -9.40 0.58
N SER A 121 -1.24 -8.33 0.70
CA SER A 121 -0.17 -8.06 -0.26
C SER A 121 0.83 -9.21 -0.31
N VAL A 122 1.38 -9.49 -1.48
CA VAL A 122 2.49 -10.45 -1.66
C VAL A 122 3.75 -10.07 -0.88
N ASP A 123 3.85 -8.82 -0.45
CA ASP A 123 4.96 -8.31 0.36
C ASP A 123 4.66 -8.34 1.87
N HIS A 124 3.46 -8.78 2.26
CA HIS A 124 3.11 -8.97 3.66
C HIS A 124 4.02 -10.02 4.33
N GLU A 125 4.27 -9.88 5.62
CA GLU A 125 5.19 -10.73 6.37
C GLU A 125 4.83 -12.22 6.33
N ILE A 126 3.54 -12.57 6.29
CA ILE A 126 3.04 -13.94 6.12
C ILE A 126 3.57 -14.60 4.83
N SER A 127 3.87 -13.83 3.81
CA SER A 127 4.40 -14.33 2.54
C SER A 127 5.74 -15.06 2.69
N LYS A 128 6.48 -14.81 3.78
CA LYS A 128 7.71 -15.53 4.11
C LYS A 128 7.44 -17.03 4.36
N HIS A 129 6.24 -17.38 4.83
CA HIS A 129 5.82 -18.77 5.02
C HIS A 129 5.83 -19.56 3.72
N PHE A 130 5.58 -18.89 2.59
CA PHE A 130 5.53 -19.48 1.25
C PHE A 130 6.85 -19.33 0.47
N ALA A 131 7.95 -18.94 1.11
CA ALA A 131 9.23 -18.67 0.45
C ALA A 131 9.83 -19.87 -0.30
N LYS A 132 9.41 -21.10 0.04
CA LYS A 132 9.83 -22.35 -0.62
C LYS A 132 8.82 -22.87 -1.65
N ASP A 133 7.64 -22.28 -1.75
CA ASP A 133 6.62 -22.70 -2.70
C ASP A 133 6.89 -22.11 -4.08
N LYS A 134 7.21 -22.98 -5.05
CA LYS A 134 7.52 -22.60 -6.44
C LYS A 134 6.35 -21.89 -7.13
N LYS A 135 5.10 -22.27 -6.81
CA LYS A 135 3.90 -21.63 -7.38
C LYS A 135 3.74 -20.21 -6.84
N PHE A 136 3.93 -20.05 -5.53
CA PHE A 136 3.88 -18.76 -4.90
C PHE A 136 5.00 -17.83 -5.42
N LEU A 137 6.21 -18.32 -5.58
CA LEU A 137 7.33 -17.52 -6.13
C LEU A 137 7.06 -17.06 -7.55
N LYS A 138 6.44 -17.92 -8.39
CA LYS A 138 6.02 -17.53 -9.74
C LYS A 138 4.96 -16.43 -9.68
N PHE A 139 3.94 -16.60 -8.85
CA PHE A 139 2.90 -15.59 -8.62
C PHE A 139 3.46 -14.26 -8.12
N LYS A 140 4.37 -14.30 -7.14
CA LYS A 140 5.04 -13.10 -6.63
C LYS A 140 5.83 -12.36 -7.72
N LYS A 141 6.53 -13.10 -8.58
CA LYS A 141 7.23 -12.53 -9.74
C LYS A 141 6.26 -11.90 -10.75
N GLU A 142 5.08 -12.45 -10.91
CA GLU A 142 4.03 -11.89 -11.78
C GLU A 142 3.48 -10.58 -11.20
N CYS A 143 3.15 -10.57 -9.91
CA CYS A 143 2.72 -9.37 -9.21
C CYS A 143 3.77 -8.23 -9.26
N SER A 144 5.07 -8.55 -9.28
CA SER A 144 6.13 -7.54 -9.33
C SER A 144 6.19 -6.79 -10.67
N LYS A 145 5.55 -7.30 -11.72
CA LYS A 145 5.46 -6.64 -13.02
C LYS A 145 4.34 -5.61 -13.09
N THR A 146 3.38 -5.68 -12.17
CA THR A 146 2.27 -4.72 -12.10
C THR A 146 2.80 -3.38 -11.59
N GLY A 147 2.43 -2.29 -12.24
CA GLY A 147 2.81 -0.95 -11.81
C GLY A 147 2.31 -0.63 -10.39
N THR A 148 2.97 0.31 -9.73
CA THR A 148 2.65 0.72 -8.35
C THR A 148 1.68 1.89 -8.27
N THR A 149 1.28 2.47 -9.41
CA THR A 149 0.31 3.58 -9.46
C THR A 149 -1.11 3.06 -9.24
N GLU A 150 -1.98 3.88 -8.66
CA GLU A 150 -3.40 3.52 -8.46
C GLU A 150 -4.08 3.18 -9.79
N GLU A 151 -3.75 3.91 -10.86
CA GLU A 151 -4.28 3.66 -12.20
C GLU A 151 -3.84 2.29 -12.73
N ALA A 152 -2.56 1.94 -12.60
CA ALA A 152 -2.06 0.64 -13.02
C ALA A 152 -2.68 -0.52 -12.22
N ILE A 153 -2.93 -0.30 -10.93
CA ILE A 153 -3.61 -1.28 -10.05
C ILE A 153 -5.09 -1.40 -10.42
N ALA A 154 -5.74 -0.30 -10.80
CA ALA A 154 -7.17 -0.30 -11.17
C ALA A 154 -7.43 -0.98 -12.52
N ILE A 155 -6.52 -0.82 -13.49
CA ILE A 155 -6.63 -1.39 -14.84
C ILE A 155 -6.08 -2.82 -14.90
N GLY A 156 -5.13 -3.15 -14.00
CA GLY A 156 -4.48 -4.46 -13.98
C GLY A 156 -5.45 -5.61 -13.72
N GLU A 157 -5.18 -6.76 -14.33
CA GLU A 157 -5.91 -7.99 -14.04
C GLU A 157 -5.75 -8.36 -12.55
N LYS A 158 -6.87 -8.61 -11.86
CA LYS A 158 -6.87 -9.00 -10.46
C LYS A 158 -6.50 -10.46 -10.34
N ILE A 159 -5.22 -10.73 -10.17
CA ILE A 159 -4.68 -12.05 -9.92
C ILE A 159 -4.58 -12.32 -8.42
N GLY A 160 -4.72 -13.57 -8.01
CA GLY A 160 -4.64 -13.97 -6.61
C GLY A 160 -4.02 -15.36 -6.44
N PHE A 161 -3.42 -15.58 -5.27
CA PHE A 161 -2.90 -16.87 -4.86
C PHE A 161 -3.67 -17.33 -3.61
N LYS A 162 -4.48 -18.36 -3.77
CA LYS A 162 -5.26 -18.91 -2.64
C LYS A 162 -4.34 -19.76 -1.76
N THR A 163 -4.37 -19.46 -0.47
CA THR A 163 -3.67 -20.23 0.56
C THR A 163 -4.65 -21.07 1.37
N ASN A 164 -4.15 -21.99 2.17
CA ASN A 164 -4.90 -22.76 3.19
C ASN A 164 -4.73 -22.18 4.58
N LEU A 165 -4.20 -20.96 4.69
CA LEU A 165 -4.13 -20.28 5.97
C LEU A 165 -5.52 -19.78 6.37
N MET A 166 -5.81 -19.87 7.66
CA MET A 166 -7.08 -19.44 8.23
C MET A 166 -6.87 -18.28 9.17
N ALA A 167 -7.84 -17.39 9.19
CA ALA A 167 -7.93 -16.30 10.16
C ALA A 167 -9.29 -16.32 10.82
N ILE A 168 -9.32 -16.11 12.12
CA ILE A 168 -10.54 -16.18 12.92
C ILE A 168 -11.32 -14.88 12.76
N ASN A 169 -12.59 -15.00 12.38
CA ASN A 169 -13.50 -13.88 12.34
C ASN A 169 -13.79 -13.38 13.77
N PRO A 170 -13.48 -12.12 14.12
CA PRO A 170 -13.66 -11.61 15.47
C PRO A 170 -15.13 -11.52 15.90
N LEU A 171 -16.07 -11.48 14.93
CA LEU A 171 -17.51 -11.43 15.19
C LEU A 171 -18.18 -12.80 15.17
N ASN A 172 -17.58 -13.77 14.51
CA ASN A 172 -18.06 -15.13 14.44
C ASN A 172 -16.87 -16.12 14.51
N PRO A 173 -16.39 -16.46 15.70
CA PRO A 173 -15.22 -17.33 15.87
C PRO A 173 -15.36 -18.76 15.28
N ASN A 174 -16.56 -19.15 14.90
CA ASN A 174 -16.84 -20.45 14.28
C ASN A 174 -16.86 -20.42 12.75
N GLN A 175 -16.51 -19.29 12.17
CA GLN A 175 -16.51 -19.10 10.70
C GLN A 175 -15.10 -18.93 10.17
#